data_966c2550bf49f4b96a8babb90d852a82
#
_entry.id   966c2550bf49f4b96a8babb90d852a82
#
_cell.length_a   1.000
_cell.length_b   1.000
_cell.length_c   1.000
_cell.angle_alpha   90.00
_cell.angle_beta   90.00
_cell.angle_gamma   90.00
#
_symmetry.space_group_name_H-M   'P 1'
#
loop_
_entity.id
_entity.type
_entity.pdbx_description
1 polymer ?
#
loop_
_entity_poly.entity_id
_entity_poly.type
_entity_poly.pdbx_seq_one_letter_code
_entity_poly.pdbx_strand_id
1 'polypeptide(L)'
;MLMKRRKSPSIWVIRKPRKLSQVAGRGIQKLRDAGREVTVGVLEKECRYLIRRFITFNTLHRPFITLKWAESADHFIDVERTDGNPVVLSSPLTSMLVHKKRAETDAIMVGRRTALLDNPSLTVRNWYGRNPVRIVLDRALSLPHSLRLFDGEVPTIVFTAEKHPDKKNVTYRTIEFTQDILPQIMKVLYQQKIQSLLVEGGSQLLQSFIDAELWDEVYIEKCPCKLNSGVKAPEISDNFSYSTEKHFDRQIWHYVFEK
;
A
#
# COMPACT_ATOMS: atom_id res chain seq x y z
N MET A 1 -40.37 -6.26 47.03
CA MET A 1 -40.33 -6.07 45.57
C MET A 1 -38.92 -5.67 45.18
N LEU A 2 -38.05 -6.63 44.80
CA LEU A 2 -36.62 -6.39 44.49
C LEU A 2 -36.54 -5.93 43.05
N MET A 3 -36.25 -4.63 42.84
CA MET A 3 -35.87 -4.12 41.52
C MET A 3 -34.55 -4.76 41.08
N LYS A 4 -34.60 -5.66 40.09
CA LYS A 4 -33.44 -6.12 39.36
C LYS A 4 -32.80 -4.93 38.70
N ARG A 5 -31.63 -4.45 39.22
CA ARG A 5 -30.76 -3.50 38.50
C ARG A 5 -30.45 -4.11 37.16
N ARG A 6 -30.91 -3.49 36.05
CA ARG A 6 -30.46 -3.80 34.71
C ARG A 6 -28.95 -3.55 34.71
N LYS A 7 -28.17 -4.63 34.48
CA LYS A 7 -26.73 -4.47 34.20
C LYS A 7 -26.58 -3.49 33.03
N SER A 8 -25.90 -2.39 33.26
CA SER A 8 -25.56 -1.47 32.17
C SER A 8 -24.72 -2.24 31.13
N PRO A 9 -24.93 -2.03 29.83
CA PRO A 9 -24.17 -2.73 28.82
C PRO A 9 -22.66 -2.45 29.01
N SER A 10 -21.86 -3.52 29.03
CA SER A 10 -20.41 -3.42 29.11
C SER A 10 -19.88 -2.75 27.84
N ILE A 11 -18.97 -1.78 27.99
CA ILE A 11 -18.35 -1.09 26.84
C ILE A 11 -16.98 -1.70 26.60
N TRP A 12 -16.77 -2.18 25.38
CA TRP A 12 -15.52 -2.77 24.93
C TRP A 12 -14.64 -1.71 24.27
N VAL A 13 -13.40 -1.58 24.70
CA VAL A 13 -12.50 -0.55 24.19
C VAL A 13 -11.17 -1.16 23.75
N ILE A 14 -10.76 -0.82 22.54
CA ILE A 14 -9.44 -1.19 21.99
C ILE A 14 -8.38 -0.35 22.71
N ARG A 15 -7.35 -1.01 23.26
CA ARG A 15 -6.21 -0.31 23.83
C ARG A 15 -5.33 0.24 22.73
N LYS A 16 -5.16 1.55 22.66
CA LYS A 16 -4.20 2.20 21.74
C LYS A 16 -2.76 1.95 22.18
N PRO A 17 -1.79 1.87 21.22
CA PRO A 17 -0.37 1.79 21.56
C PRO A 17 0.06 2.93 22.47
N ARG A 18 0.94 2.68 23.44
CA ARG A 18 1.41 3.66 24.45
C ARG A 18 2.01 4.95 23.88
N LYS A 19 2.50 4.91 22.62
CA LYS A 19 3.15 6.07 21.94
C LYS A 19 2.18 7.11 21.37
N LEU A 20 0.87 6.84 21.33
CA LEU A 20 -0.13 7.81 20.85
C LEU A 20 -0.64 8.66 22.05
N SER A 21 0.16 9.64 22.46
CA SER A 21 -0.01 10.41 23.69
C SER A 21 -1.31 11.24 23.79
N GLN A 22 -1.89 11.65 22.66
CA GLN A 22 -3.04 12.57 22.68
C GLN A 22 -4.40 11.91 23.02
N VAL A 23 -4.56 10.60 22.90
CA VAL A 23 -5.85 9.92 23.13
C VAL A 23 -5.74 8.73 24.10
N ALA A 24 -4.51 8.39 24.52
CA ALA A 24 -4.22 7.18 25.31
C ALA A 24 -4.94 7.19 26.67
N GLY A 25 -5.99 6.38 26.79
CA GLY A 25 -6.63 6.11 28.07
C GLY A 25 -7.63 7.14 28.57
N ARG A 26 -7.61 8.40 28.09
CA ARG A 26 -8.53 9.45 28.56
C ARG A 26 -10.01 9.08 28.36
N GLY A 27 -10.37 8.46 27.26
CA GLY A 27 -11.75 7.98 27.02
C GLY A 27 -12.14 6.85 27.97
N ILE A 28 -11.23 5.93 28.24
CA ILE A 28 -11.42 4.83 29.19
C ILE A 28 -11.65 5.40 30.59
N GLN A 29 -10.80 6.36 30.99
CA GLN A 29 -10.95 7.00 32.31
C GLN A 29 -12.30 7.74 32.45
N LYS A 30 -12.69 8.54 31.45
CA LYS A 30 -13.98 9.22 31.43
C LYS A 30 -15.18 8.27 31.57
N LEU A 31 -15.11 7.10 30.91
CA LEU A 31 -16.16 6.10 31.00
C LEU A 31 -16.21 5.47 32.41
N ARG A 32 -15.04 5.20 33.01
CA ARG A 32 -14.95 4.68 34.39
C ARG A 32 -15.44 5.71 35.40
N ASP A 33 -15.05 6.98 35.25
CA ASP A 33 -15.49 8.09 36.10
C ASP A 33 -17.02 8.28 36.03
N ALA A 34 -17.62 7.98 34.87
CA ALA A 34 -19.06 7.95 34.69
C ALA A 34 -19.74 6.68 35.22
N GLY A 35 -19.05 5.86 36.02
CA GLY A 35 -19.58 4.64 36.64
C GLY A 35 -19.83 3.49 35.65
N ARG A 36 -19.17 3.50 34.46
CA ARG A 36 -19.30 2.42 33.48
C ARG A 36 -18.25 1.36 33.70
N GLU A 37 -18.66 0.10 33.64
CA GLU A 37 -17.70 -1.01 33.60
C GLU A 37 -17.01 -1.03 32.23
N VAL A 38 -15.66 -1.00 32.21
CA VAL A 38 -14.88 -0.96 30.98
C VAL A 38 -13.85 -2.09 31.00
N THR A 39 -14.01 -3.06 30.10
CA THR A 39 -13.04 -4.10 29.84
C THR A 39 -12.12 -3.68 28.69
N VAL A 40 -10.81 -3.79 28.90
CA VAL A 40 -9.79 -3.36 27.93
C VAL A 40 -8.98 -4.58 27.43
N GLY A 41 -8.58 -4.56 26.17
CA GLY A 41 -7.71 -5.61 25.58
C GLY A 41 -8.46 -6.80 25.00
N VAL A 42 -9.76 -6.72 24.88
CA VAL A 42 -10.56 -7.77 24.23
C VAL A 42 -10.29 -7.76 22.73
N LEU A 43 -9.94 -8.94 22.17
CA LEU A 43 -9.55 -9.09 20.75
C LEU A 43 -8.47 -8.07 20.33
N GLU A 44 -7.48 -7.83 21.21
CA GLU A 44 -6.49 -6.79 20.96
C GLU A 44 -5.71 -7.02 19.68
N LYS A 45 -5.35 -8.28 19.37
CA LYS A 45 -4.60 -8.64 18.16
C LYS A 45 -5.39 -8.32 16.90
N GLU A 46 -6.64 -8.76 16.83
CA GLU A 46 -7.56 -8.54 15.70
C GLU A 46 -7.85 -7.04 15.51
N CYS A 47 -8.08 -6.36 16.60
CA CYS A 47 -8.32 -4.92 16.59
C CYS A 47 -7.10 -4.14 16.11
N ARG A 48 -5.90 -4.50 16.54
CA ARG A 48 -4.64 -3.89 16.06
C ARG A 48 -4.45 -4.14 14.58
N TYR A 49 -4.78 -5.33 14.09
CA TYR A 49 -4.73 -5.63 12.67
C TYR A 49 -5.69 -4.74 11.86
N LEU A 50 -6.92 -4.53 12.33
CA LEU A 50 -7.89 -3.65 11.66
C LEU A 50 -7.40 -2.20 11.54
N ILE A 51 -6.71 -1.67 12.56
CA ILE A 51 -6.23 -0.29 12.60
C ILE A 51 -4.72 -0.18 12.29
N ARG A 52 -4.08 -1.21 11.72
CA ARG A 52 -2.63 -1.26 11.50
C ARG A 52 -2.09 -0.08 10.69
N ARG A 53 -2.82 0.36 9.65
CA ARG A 53 -2.46 1.54 8.83
C ARG A 53 -2.38 2.81 9.69
N PHE A 54 -3.38 3.04 10.52
CA PHE A 54 -3.39 4.15 11.46
C PHE A 54 -2.24 4.06 12.48
N ILE A 55 -1.95 2.87 12.98
CA ILE A 55 -0.83 2.65 13.92
C ILE A 55 0.49 2.99 13.23
N THR A 56 0.80 2.39 12.08
CA THR A 56 2.02 2.65 11.32
C THR A 56 2.19 4.14 11.05
N PHE A 57 1.16 4.80 10.51
CA PHE A 57 1.21 6.22 10.18
C PHE A 57 1.54 7.11 11.38
N ASN A 58 0.92 6.85 12.53
CA ASN A 58 1.10 7.68 13.72
C ASN A 58 2.32 7.31 14.58
N THR A 59 2.91 6.13 14.41
CA THR A 59 4.06 5.68 15.20
C THR A 59 5.37 5.71 14.42
N LEU A 60 5.33 5.38 13.13
CA LEU A 60 6.52 5.33 12.27
C LEU A 60 6.62 6.56 11.35
N HIS A 61 5.62 7.46 11.37
CA HIS A 61 5.57 8.69 10.57
C HIS A 61 5.76 8.44 9.07
N ARG A 62 5.20 7.34 8.57
CA ARG A 62 5.17 6.96 7.16
C ARG A 62 3.85 6.26 6.81
N PRO A 63 3.49 6.15 5.52
CA PRO A 63 2.40 5.27 5.11
C PRO A 63 2.61 3.81 5.55
N PHE A 64 1.52 3.08 5.69
CA PHE A 64 1.51 1.62 5.67
C PHE A 64 1.74 1.17 4.22
N ILE A 65 2.78 0.37 3.97
CA ILE A 65 3.24 0.04 2.63
C ILE A 65 2.87 -1.40 2.29
N THR A 66 2.13 -1.55 1.21
CA THR A 66 1.80 -2.85 0.62
C THR A 66 2.52 -2.97 -0.72
N LEU A 67 3.34 -4.00 -0.89
CA LEU A 67 3.91 -4.36 -2.19
C LEU A 67 3.03 -5.40 -2.85
N LYS A 68 2.80 -5.29 -4.17
CA LYS A 68 2.01 -6.27 -4.92
C LYS A 68 2.56 -6.47 -6.32
N TRP A 69 2.76 -7.74 -6.68
CA TRP A 69 3.01 -8.13 -8.07
C TRP A 69 2.39 -9.48 -8.41
N ALA A 70 2.37 -9.80 -9.68
CA ALA A 70 2.12 -11.15 -10.18
C ALA A 70 3.38 -11.67 -10.83
N GLU A 71 3.65 -12.97 -10.68
CA GLU A 71 4.81 -13.61 -11.30
C GLU A 71 4.45 -14.96 -11.89
N SER A 72 5.22 -15.37 -12.90
CA SER A 72 5.15 -16.69 -13.51
C SER A 72 5.70 -17.78 -12.58
N ALA A 73 5.46 -19.05 -12.91
CA ALA A 73 5.96 -20.19 -12.14
C ALA A 73 7.50 -20.27 -12.10
N ASP A 74 8.17 -19.62 -13.04
CA ASP A 74 9.64 -19.52 -13.15
C ASP A 74 10.18 -18.13 -12.76
N HIS A 75 9.40 -17.38 -11.92
CA HIS A 75 9.80 -16.15 -11.25
C HIS A 75 10.12 -14.97 -12.16
N PHE A 76 9.30 -14.73 -13.19
CA PHE A 76 9.35 -13.52 -14.00
C PHE A 76 8.06 -12.71 -13.84
N ILE A 77 8.17 -11.38 -13.86
CA ILE A 77 7.02 -10.47 -13.77
C ILE A 77 6.60 -9.92 -15.14
N ASP A 78 7.46 -9.99 -16.13
CA ASP A 78 7.25 -9.54 -17.51
C ASP A 78 8.25 -10.19 -18.44
N VAL A 79 8.04 -10.11 -19.76
CA VAL A 79 9.05 -10.39 -20.76
C VAL A 79 9.90 -9.14 -21.03
N GLU A 80 11.06 -9.32 -21.65
CA GLU A 80 11.79 -8.16 -22.17
C GLU A 80 11.06 -7.63 -23.41
N ARG A 81 10.56 -6.41 -23.31
CA ARG A 81 9.78 -5.74 -24.35
C ARG A 81 10.10 -4.26 -24.46
N THR A 82 9.87 -3.73 -25.64
CA THR A 82 10.00 -2.29 -25.95
C THR A 82 8.66 -1.66 -26.31
N ASP A 83 7.60 -2.46 -26.43
CA ASP A 83 6.24 -2.05 -26.77
C ASP A 83 5.31 -2.01 -25.55
N GLY A 84 4.10 -1.52 -25.76
CA GLY A 84 3.05 -1.35 -24.75
C GLY A 84 2.22 -2.60 -24.44
N ASN A 85 2.63 -3.79 -24.84
CA ASN A 85 1.87 -5.04 -24.66
C ASN A 85 2.36 -5.83 -23.44
N PRO A 86 1.83 -5.59 -22.23
CA PRO A 86 2.26 -6.30 -21.03
C PRO A 86 1.82 -7.75 -21.05
N VAL A 87 2.63 -8.63 -20.46
CA VAL A 87 2.20 -9.99 -20.16
C VAL A 87 1.13 -9.96 -19.09
N VAL A 88 0.00 -10.64 -19.36
CA VAL A 88 -1.10 -10.74 -18.41
C VAL A 88 -0.90 -11.99 -17.55
N LEU A 89 -0.32 -11.80 -16.35
CA LEU A 89 -0.10 -12.89 -15.39
C LEU A 89 -1.29 -13.06 -14.43
N SER A 90 -2.03 -11.99 -14.13
CA SER A 90 -3.23 -12.04 -13.28
C SER A 90 -4.43 -12.55 -14.07
N SER A 91 -5.30 -13.34 -13.43
CA SER A 91 -6.58 -13.72 -14.03
C SER A 91 -7.59 -12.56 -13.99
N PRO A 92 -8.66 -12.59 -14.81
CA PRO A 92 -9.72 -11.57 -14.73
C PRO A 92 -10.33 -11.45 -13.33
N LEU A 93 -10.47 -12.57 -12.62
CA LEU A 93 -11.06 -12.60 -11.27
C LEU A 93 -10.11 -12.02 -10.22
N THR A 94 -8.82 -12.34 -10.27
CA THR A 94 -7.84 -11.76 -9.34
C THR A 94 -7.56 -10.30 -9.65
N SER A 95 -7.71 -9.88 -10.91
CA SER A 95 -7.66 -8.46 -11.30
C SER A 95 -8.72 -7.63 -10.56
N MET A 96 -9.92 -8.19 -10.32
CA MET A 96 -10.95 -7.53 -9.50
C MET A 96 -10.47 -7.28 -8.07
N LEU A 97 -9.74 -8.24 -7.46
CA LEU A 97 -9.15 -8.07 -6.12
C LEU A 97 -8.05 -7.00 -6.09
N VAL A 98 -7.29 -6.84 -7.18
CA VAL A 98 -6.35 -5.72 -7.32
C VAL A 98 -7.09 -4.38 -7.28
N HIS A 99 -8.21 -4.24 -8.01
CA HIS A 99 -9.02 -3.03 -7.98
C HIS A 99 -9.65 -2.77 -6.62
N LYS A 100 -10.05 -3.82 -5.87
CA LYS A 100 -10.48 -3.71 -4.47
C LYS A 100 -9.34 -3.12 -3.61
N LYS A 101 -8.12 -3.66 -3.73
CA LYS A 101 -6.96 -3.18 -2.98
C LYS A 101 -6.63 -1.72 -3.30
N ARG A 102 -6.74 -1.30 -4.57
CA ARG A 102 -6.60 0.11 -4.97
C ARG A 102 -7.65 1.01 -4.32
N ALA A 103 -8.91 0.57 -4.27
CA ALA A 103 -10.01 1.31 -3.64
C ALA A 103 -9.82 1.48 -2.11
N GLU A 104 -9.12 0.55 -1.47
CA GLU A 104 -8.83 0.53 -0.04
C GLU A 104 -7.51 1.25 0.33
N THR A 105 -6.80 1.84 -0.64
CA THR A 105 -5.47 2.45 -0.45
C THR A 105 -5.50 3.94 -0.81
N ASP A 106 -4.79 4.79 -0.05
CA ASP A 106 -4.77 6.23 -0.29
C ASP A 106 -3.94 6.60 -1.51
N ALA A 107 -2.84 5.88 -1.77
CA ALA A 107 -1.97 6.15 -2.90
C ALA A 107 -1.42 4.86 -3.53
N ILE A 108 -1.13 4.95 -4.84
CA ILE A 108 -0.53 3.87 -5.63
C ILE A 108 0.71 4.37 -6.35
N MET A 109 1.80 3.58 -6.31
CA MET A 109 3.09 3.96 -6.86
C MET A 109 3.59 2.96 -7.89
N VAL A 110 4.13 3.49 -8.98
CA VAL A 110 4.84 2.71 -10.01
C VAL A 110 6.16 3.38 -10.38
N GLY A 111 7.11 2.57 -10.86
CA GLY A 111 8.36 3.06 -11.40
C GLY A 111 8.21 3.67 -12.80
N ARG A 112 9.22 4.47 -13.22
CA ARG A 112 9.24 5.14 -14.52
C ARG A 112 9.06 4.17 -15.69
N ARG A 113 9.77 3.01 -15.69
CA ARG A 113 9.68 2.04 -16.79
C ARG A 113 8.27 1.47 -16.93
N THR A 114 7.62 1.11 -15.82
CA THR A 114 6.21 0.67 -15.80
C THR A 114 5.28 1.74 -16.32
N ALA A 115 5.45 3.01 -15.89
CA ALA A 115 4.67 4.12 -16.38
C ALA A 115 4.80 4.30 -17.90
N LEU A 116 6.02 4.19 -18.43
CA LEU A 116 6.33 4.37 -19.85
C LEU A 116 5.79 3.23 -20.72
N LEU A 117 6.04 1.96 -20.30
CA LEU A 117 5.72 0.80 -21.13
C LEU A 117 4.23 0.40 -21.05
N ASP A 118 3.63 0.48 -19.87
CA ASP A 118 2.26 0.01 -19.66
C ASP A 118 1.21 1.12 -19.81
N ASN A 119 1.65 2.39 -19.74
CA ASN A 119 0.76 3.55 -19.71
C ASN A 119 -0.48 3.30 -18.81
N PRO A 120 -0.29 2.90 -17.52
CA PRO A 120 -1.39 2.43 -16.70
C PRO A 120 -2.21 3.60 -16.19
N SER A 121 -3.54 3.42 -16.15
CA SER A 121 -4.42 4.43 -15.51
C SER A 121 -4.32 4.46 -14.00
N LEU A 122 -3.94 3.35 -13.36
CA LEU A 122 -3.86 3.16 -11.90
C LEU A 122 -5.16 3.52 -11.15
N THR A 123 -6.30 3.38 -11.81
CA THR A 123 -7.62 3.71 -11.30
C THR A 123 -8.38 2.48 -10.84
N VAL A 124 -9.45 2.70 -10.08
CA VAL A 124 -10.43 1.69 -9.70
C VAL A 124 -11.49 1.61 -10.81
N ARG A 125 -11.56 0.49 -11.52
CA ARG A 125 -12.52 0.26 -12.61
C ARG A 125 -13.47 -0.90 -12.34
N ASN A 126 -12.94 -1.98 -11.75
CA ASN A 126 -13.66 -3.24 -11.55
C ASN A 126 -14.01 -3.44 -10.06
N TRP A 127 -14.14 -2.37 -9.29
CA TRP A 127 -14.55 -2.37 -7.89
C TRP A 127 -15.18 -1.03 -7.51
N TYR A 128 -15.88 -1.00 -6.39
CA TYR A 128 -16.43 0.23 -5.82
C TYR A 128 -15.37 0.96 -5.00
N GLY A 129 -15.39 2.29 -5.02
CA GLY A 129 -14.52 3.10 -4.17
C GLY A 129 -13.88 4.27 -4.90
N ARG A 130 -13.00 4.98 -4.17
CA ARG A 130 -12.27 6.14 -4.70
C ARG A 130 -10.99 5.70 -5.37
N ASN A 131 -10.57 6.46 -6.39
CA ASN A 131 -9.26 6.29 -6.98
C ASN A 131 -8.17 6.70 -5.97
N PRO A 132 -7.08 5.94 -5.84
CA PRO A 132 -5.90 6.34 -5.07
C PRO A 132 -5.17 7.50 -5.77
N VAL A 133 -4.43 8.29 -5.01
CA VAL A 133 -3.47 9.25 -5.55
C VAL A 133 -2.39 8.48 -6.30
N ARG A 134 -2.15 8.82 -7.56
CA ARG A 134 -1.13 8.17 -8.39
C ARG A 134 0.25 8.75 -8.07
N ILE A 135 1.26 7.90 -8.00
CA ILE A 135 2.64 8.32 -7.71
C ILE A 135 3.57 7.70 -8.74
N VAL A 136 4.47 8.51 -9.29
CA VAL A 136 5.50 8.05 -10.23
C VAL A 136 6.84 8.70 -9.95
N LEU A 137 7.93 7.94 -10.17
CA LEU A 137 9.29 8.44 -10.17
C LEU A 137 9.66 8.85 -11.60
N ASP A 138 10.02 10.12 -11.80
CA ASP A 138 10.56 10.61 -13.08
C ASP A 138 11.66 11.64 -12.83
N ARG A 139 12.87 11.15 -12.58
CA ARG A 139 14.03 11.95 -12.18
C ARG A 139 14.24 13.18 -13.08
N ALA A 140 14.18 13.01 -14.40
CA ALA A 140 14.52 14.02 -15.38
C ALA A 140 13.30 14.58 -16.14
N LEU A 141 12.06 14.31 -15.65
CA LEU A 141 10.82 14.69 -16.31
C LEU A 141 10.75 14.24 -17.78
N SER A 142 11.19 13.02 -18.04
CA SER A 142 11.31 12.44 -19.37
C SER A 142 10.12 11.58 -19.80
N LEU A 143 9.12 11.40 -18.93
CA LEU A 143 7.89 10.71 -19.29
C LEU A 143 7.03 11.57 -20.23
N PRO A 144 6.50 10.99 -21.32
CA PRO A 144 5.58 11.70 -22.21
C PRO A 144 4.35 12.22 -21.48
N HIS A 145 4.00 13.47 -21.71
CA HIS A 145 2.78 14.07 -21.13
C HIS A 145 1.47 13.45 -21.63
N SER A 146 1.53 12.66 -22.71
CA SER A 146 0.38 11.91 -23.25
C SER A 146 0.02 10.66 -22.44
N LEU A 147 0.84 10.29 -21.44
CA LEU A 147 0.53 9.17 -20.57
C LEU A 147 -0.71 9.44 -19.71
N ARG A 148 -1.49 8.40 -19.45
CA ARG A 148 -2.70 8.47 -18.61
C ARG A 148 -2.45 8.99 -17.20
N LEU A 149 -1.22 8.89 -16.70
CA LEU A 149 -0.83 9.47 -15.41
C LEU A 149 -0.92 11.01 -15.40
N PHE A 150 -0.88 11.66 -16.56
CA PHE A 150 -0.91 13.12 -16.72
C PHE A 150 -2.23 13.64 -17.28
N ASP A 151 -3.28 12.81 -17.36
CA ASP A 151 -4.61 13.17 -17.88
C ASP A 151 -5.34 14.24 -17.04
N GLY A 152 -4.90 14.47 -15.81
CA GLY A 152 -5.53 15.42 -14.88
C GLY A 152 -6.85 14.95 -14.27
N GLU A 153 -7.30 13.72 -14.53
CA GLU A 153 -8.54 13.17 -13.97
C GLU A 153 -8.38 12.76 -12.50
N VAL A 154 -7.23 12.16 -12.15
CA VAL A 154 -6.94 11.70 -10.81
C VAL A 154 -5.67 12.39 -10.29
N PRO A 155 -5.62 12.81 -9.01
CA PRO A 155 -4.44 13.42 -8.45
C PRO A 155 -3.19 12.56 -8.66
N THR A 156 -2.12 13.17 -9.16
CA THR A 156 -0.84 12.51 -9.47
C THR A 156 0.31 13.28 -8.82
N ILE A 157 1.21 12.59 -8.15
CA ILE A 157 2.44 13.12 -7.58
C ILE A 157 3.61 12.57 -8.40
N VAL A 158 4.45 13.47 -8.92
CA VAL A 158 5.67 13.14 -9.64
C VAL A 158 6.86 13.47 -8.76
N PHE A 159 7.66 12.47 -8.40
CA PHE A 159 8.93 12.69 -7.72
C PHE A 159 10.05 12.85 -8.75
N THR A 160 10.77 13.95 -8.69
CA THR A 160 11.72 14.36 -9.71
C THR A 160 12.94 15.07 -9.09
N ALA A 161 14.05 15.15 -9.81
CA ALA A 161 15.19 16.00 -9.44
C ALA A 161 14.99 17.46 -9.89
N GLU A 162 14.07 17.70 -10.82
CA GLU A 162 13.87 18.97 -11.47
C GLU A 162 12.80 19.81 -10.75
N LYS A 163 12.98 21.12 -10.72
CA LYS A 163 11.93 22.05 -10.29
C LYS A 163 10.93 22.24 -11.42
N HIS A 164 9.67 21.95 -11.13
CA HIS A 164 8.60 22.12 -12.09
C HIS A 164 7.33 22.66 -11.40
N PRO A 165 6.60 23.61 -12.02
CA PRO A 165 5.34 24.12 -11.48
C PRO A 165 4.27 23.02 -11.50
N ASP A 166 3.45 23.01 -10.46
CA ASP A 166 2.29 22.12 -10.38
C ASP A 166 1.30 22.43 -11.50
N LYS A 167 0.64 21.39 -12.03
CA LYS A 167 -0.47 21.49 -13.01
C LYS A 167 -1.76 21.01 -12.35
N LYS A 168 -2.89 21.18 -13.06
CA LYS A 168 -4.18 20.68 -12.59
C LYS A 168 -4.08 19.17 -12.27
N ASN A 169 -4.30 18.81 -11.01
CA ASN A 169 -4.20 17.43 -10.50
C ASN A 169 -2.85 16.73 -10.70
N VAL A 170 -1.78 17.45 -11.09
CA VAL A 170 -0.43 16.88 -11.18
C VAL A 170 0.51 17.76 -10.37
N THR A 171 1.06 17.22 -9.30
CA THR A 171 1.98 17.92 -8.40
C THR A 171 3.38 17.36 -8.52
N TYR A 172 4.37 18.23 -8.60
CA TYR A 172 5.78 17.86 -8.70
C TYR A 172 6.46 18.05 -7.34
N ARG A 173 7.22 17.04 -6.92
CA ARG A 173 7.96 17.06 -5.65
C ARG A 173 9.41 16.77 -5.93
N THR A 174 10.23 17.80 -5.75
CA THR A 174 11.69 17.69 -5.94
C THR A 174 12.29 16.92 -4.77
N ILE A 175 13.07 15.89 -5.08
CA ILE A 175 13.85 15.09 -4.14
C ILE A 175 15.29 14.94 -4.67
N GLU A 176 16.21 14.60 -3.75
CA GLU A 176 17.63 14.44 -4.06
C GLU A 176 17.94 12.99 -4.45
N PHE A 177 18.19 12.75 -5.72
CA PHE A 177 18.45 11.40 -6.27
C PHE A 177 19.89 10.90 -6.07
N THR A 178 20.78 11.71 -5.53
CA THR A 178 22.13 11.28 -5.13
C THR A 178 22.16 10.65 -3.75
N GLN A 179 21.05 10.75 -3.03
CA GLN A 179 20.82 10.15 -1.71
C GLN A 179 19.74 9.08 -1.78
N ASP A 180 19.52 8.39 -0.66
CA ASP A 180 18.40 7.44 -0.55
C ASP A 180 17.06 8.19 -0.74
N ILE A 181 16.33 7.81 -1.80
CA ILE A 181 15.09 8.47 -2.18
C ILE A 181 13.87 8.00 -1.36
N LEU A 182 13.87 6.77 -0.86
CA LEU A 182 12.70 6.20 -0.18
C LEU A 182 12.34 6.95 1.10
N PRO A 183 13.28 7.30 2.01
CA PRO A 183 12.97 8.11 3.18
C PRO A 183 12.43 9.50 2.82
N GLN A 184 12.94 10.12 1.75
CA GLN A 184 12.47 11.42 1.29
C GLN A 184 11.02 11.33 0.80
N ILE A 185 10.68 10.31 0.01
CA ILE A 185 9.33 10.03 -0.45
C ILE A 185 8.40 9.80 0.74
N MET A 186 8.78 8.95 1.69
CA MET A 186 7.97 8.67 2.89
C MET A 186 7.68 9.92 3.69
N LYS A 187 8.65 10.81 3.85
CA LYS A 187 8.48 12.10 4.51
C LYS A 187 7.44 12.98 3.82
N VAL A 188 7.50 13.08 2.49
CA VAL A 188 6.52 13.86 1.70
C VAL A 188 5.13 13.26 1.83
N LEU A 189 4.97 11.93 1.71
CA LEU A 189 3.69 11.25 1.82
C LEU A 189 3.09 11.41 3.23
N TYR A 190 3.91 11.34 4.28
CA TYR A 190 3.48 11.60 5.64
C TYR A 190 2.96 13.03 5.83
N GLN A 191 3.68 14.04 5.31
CA GLN A 191 3.26 15.44 5.34
C GLN A 191 1.93 15.67 4.60
N GLN A 192 1.68 14.94 3.52
CA GLN A 192 0.43 14.96 2.77
C GLN A 192 -0.69 14.11 3.39
N LYS A 193 -0.45 13.50 4.57
CA LYS A 193 -1.40 12.67 5.31
C LYS A 193 -1.86 11.41 4.54
N ILE A 194 -1.06 10.93 3.62
CA ILE A 194 -1.25 9.65 2.94
C ILE A 194 -0.91 8.54 3.93
N GLN A 195 -1.91 7.76 4.36
CA GLN A 195 -1.75 6.76 5.41
C GLN A 195 -1.42 5.37 4.87
N SER A 196 -1.69 5.12 3.58
CA SER A 196 -1.43 3.84 2.94
C SER A 196 -0.91 4.01 1.52
N LEU A 197 0.08 3.18 1.17
CA LEU A 197 0.74 3.16 -0.14
C LEU A 197 0.72 1.75 -0.70
N LEU A 198 0.22 1.58 -1.92
CA LEU A 198 0.33 0.37 -2.71
C LEU A 198 1.42 0.55 -3.77
N VAL A 199 2.43 -0.31 -3.80
CA VAL A 199 3.48 -0.32 -4.82
C VAL A 199 3.21 -1.50 -5.76
N GLU A 200 2.89 -1.21 -7.04
CA GLU A 200 2.46 -2.25 -7.99
C GLU A 200 3.48 -2.58 -9.09
N GLY A 201 4.63 -1.93 -9.13
CA GLY A 201 5.54 -2.29 -10.19
C GLY A 201 6.69 -1.31 -10.44
N GLY A 202 7.54 -1.68 -11.23
CA GLY A 202 8.50 -2.52 -11.74
C GLY A 202 9.36 -3.23 -10.68
N SER A 203 10.05 -4.28 -11.13
CA SER A 203 10.88 -5.13 -10.28
C SER A 203 11.88 -4.33 -9.46
N GLN A 204 12.61 -3.41 -10.05
CA GLN A 204 13.61 -2.58 -9.35
C GLN A 204 13.02 -1.72 -8.24
N LEU A 205 11.84 -1.11 -8.47
CA LEU A 205 11.19 -0.31 -7.43
C LEU A 205 10.74 -1.19 -6.27
N LEU A 206 10.10 -2.32 -6.56
CA LEU A 206 9.67 -3.28 -5.54
C LEU A 206 10.89 -3.80 -4.75
N GLN A 207 11.97 -4.17 -5.44
CA GLN A 207 13.20 -4.64 -4.80
C GLN A 207 13.81 -3.58 -3.88
N SER A 208 13.83 -2.30 -4.29
CA SER A 208 14.36 -1.23 -3.44
C SER A 208 13.59 -1.08 -2.13
N PHE A 209 12.27 -1.30 -2.12
CA PHE A 209 11.46 -1.33 -0.90
C PHE A 209 11.77 -2.56 -0.03
N ILE A 210 12.02 -3.71 -0.65
CA ILE A 210 12.37 -4.97 0.04
C ILE A 210 13.74 -4.82 0.70
N ASP A 211 14.75 -4.38 -0.05
CA ASP A 211 16.13 -4.21 0.41
C ASP A 211 16.23 -3.18 1.56
N ALA A 212 15.39 -2.16 1.53
CA ALA A 212 15.30 -1.16 2.60
C ALA A 212 14.43 -1.61 3.79
N GLU A 213 13.87 -2.82 3.78
CA GLU A 213 12.87 -3.30 4.76
C GLU A 213 11.73 -2.28 4.97
N LEU A 214 11.37 -1.57 3.93
CA LEU A 214 10.38 -0.51 3.95
C LEU A 214 9.04 -1.00 3.37
N TRP A 215 8.47 -2.01 4.02
CA TRP A 215 7.17 -2.57 3.69
C TRP A 215 6.49 -3.13 4.95
N ASP A 216 5.19 -3.31 4.90
CA ASP A 216 4.38 -3.87 5.99
C ASP A 216 3.68 -5.16 5.55
N GLU A 217 3.23 -5.23 4.28
CA GLU A 217 2.63 -6.42 3.68
C GLU A 217 3.11 -6.60 2.24
N VAL A 218 3.24 -7.87 1.82
CA VAL A 218 3.52 -8.22 0.41
C VAL A 218 2.48 -9.23 -0.07
N TYR A 219 1.95 -9.01 -1.27
CA TYR A 219 1.04 -9.93 -1.96
C TYR A 219 1.65 -10.35 -3.30
N ILE A 220 1.93 -11.64 -3.44
CA ILE A 220 2.46 -12.22 -4.68
C ILE A 220 1.41 -13.13 -5.29
N GLU A 221 0.95 -12.82 -6.49
CA GLU A 221 0.08 -13.68 -7.25
C GLU A 221 0.91 -14.63 -8.11
N LYS A 222 0.78 -15.93 -7.88
CA LYS A 222 1.49 -16.96 -8.64
C LYS A 222 0.66 -17.41 -9.85
N CYS A 223 1.16 -17.14 -11.06
CA CYS A 223 0.64 -17.68 -12.31
C CYS A 223 1.27 -19.05 -12.59
N PRO A 224 0.50 -20.07 -12.99
CA PRO A 224 1.06 -21.37 -13.36
C PRO A 224 1.83 -21.35 -14.69
N CYS A 225 1.74 -20.27 -15.47
CA CYS A 225 2.47 -20.12 -16.73
C CYS A 225 3.98 -19.95 -16.50
N LYS A 226 4.78 -20.26 -17.53
CA LYS A 226 6.22 -20.00 -17.56
C LYS A 226 6.52 -18.98 -18.66
N LEU A 227 7.43 -18.07 -18.40
CA LEU A 227 7.91 -17.08 -19.37
C LEU A 227 9.27 -17.48 -19.98
N ASN A 228 10.02 -18.36 -19.30
CA ASN A 228 11.37 -18.85 -19.66
C ASN A 228 12.47 -17.76 -19.64
N SER A 229 12.14 -16.51 -19.88
CA SER A 229 13.06 -15.37 -19.83
C SER A 229 12.29 -14.07 -19.63
N GLY A 230 12.98 -13.01 -19.24
CA GLY A 230 12.38 -11.68 -19.09
C GLY A 230 12.84 -10.94 -17.83
N VAL A 231 11.95 -10.10 -17.31
CA VAL A 231 12.21 -9.31 -16.11
C VAL A 231 11.94 -10.17 -14.88
N LYS A 232 12.98 -10.46 -14.11
CA LYS A 232 12.88 -11.26 -12.89
C LYS A 232 11.96 -10.60 -11.86
N ALA A 233 11.23 -11.43 -11.14
CA ALA A 233 10.47 -11.01 -9.96
C ALA A 233 11.39 -10.48 -8.86
N PRO A 234 10.91 -9.58 -7.99
CA PRO A 234 11.64 -9.23 -6.78
C PRO A 234 11.83 -10.46 -5.88
N GLU A 235 12.94 -10.47 -5.14
CA GLU A 235 13.28 -11.55 -4.22
C GLU A 235 13.05 -11.10 -2.78
N ILE A 236 12.32 -11.91 -2.02
CA ILE A 236 12.13 -11.74 -0.57
C ILE A 236 12.99 -12.79 0.11
N SER A 237 13.72 -12.40 1.16
CA SER A 237 14.52 -13.34 1.94
C SER A 237 13.65 -14.45 2.55
N ASP A 238 14.16 -15.67 2.56
CA ASP A 238 13.51 -16.86 3.17
C ASP A 238 13.28 -16.73 4.68
N ASN A 239 13.84 -15.70 5.32
CA ASN A 239 13.64 -15.43 6.73
C ASN A 239 12.23 -14.90 7.07
N PHE A 240 11.46 -14.48 6.07
CA PHE A 240 10.10 -13.98 6.28
C PHE A 240 9.07 -15.10 6.11
N SER A 241 8.22 -15.26 7.13
CA SER A 241 7.09 -16.18 7.04
C SER A 241 5.99 -15.63 6.15
N TYR A 242 5.29 -16.53 5.47
CA TYR A 242 4.14 -16.16 4.64
C TYR A 242 3.00 -17.17 4.82
N SER A 243 1.79 -16.71 4.55
CA SER A 243 0.62 -17.55 4.36
C SER A 243 0.28 -17.66 2.89
N THR A 244 -0.40 -18.74 2.53
CA THR A 244 -0.88 -18.93 1.16
C THR A 244 -2.39 -19.06 1.14
N GLU A 245 -3.03 -18.33 0.24
CA GLU A 245 -4.46 -18.40 0.01
C GLU A 245 -4.73 -18.72 -1.46
N LYS A 246 -5.73 -19.57 -1.70
CA LYS A 246 -6.20 -19.83 -3.05
C LYS A 246 -7.36 -18.90 -3.37
N HIS A 247 -7.15 -18.03 -4.35
CA HIS A 247 -8.19 -17.16 -4.88
C HIS A 247 -8.50 -17.58 -6.33
N PHE A 248 -9.66 -18.21 -6.54
CA PHE A 248 -10.09 -18.75 -7.82
C PHE A 248 -9.06 -19.77 -8.38
N ASP A 249 -8.41 -19.41 -9.49
CA ASP A 249 -7.41 -20.21 -10.21
C ASP A 249 -5.96 -19.82 -9.89
N ARG A 250 -5.77 -18.90 -8.94
CA ARG A 250 -4.46 -18.36 -8.53
C ARG A 250 -4.16 -18.66 -7.08
N GLN A 251 -2.87 -18.82 -6.79
CA GLN A 251 -2.34 -18.85 -5.45
C GLN A 251 -1.78 -17.47 -5.11
N ILE A 252 -2.18 -16.92 -3.97
CA ILE A 252 -1.67 -15.66 -3.44
C ILE A 252 -0.79 -15.97 -2.24
N TRP A 253 0.44 -15.52 -2.29
CA TRP A 253 1.36 -15.56 -1.16
C TRP A 253 1.30 -14.21 -0.45
N HIS A 254 1.04 -14.25 0.85
CA HIS A 254 0.90 -13.07 1.69
C HIS A 254 1.95 -13.08 2.79
N TYR A 255 2.85 -12.12 2.76
CA TYR A 255 3.87 -11.86 3.78
C TYR A 255 3.42 -10.69 4.65
N VAL A 256 3.71 -10.77 5.94
CA VAL A 256 3.48 -9.70 6.91
C VAL A 256 4.80 -9.42 7.63
N PHE A 257 5.25 -8.18 7.60
CA PHE A 257 6.46 -7.76 8.28
C PHE A 257 6.13 -7.49 9.76
N GLU A 258 6.46 -8.44 10.61
CA GLU A 258 6.33 -8.28 12.06
C GLU A 258 7.61 -7.60 12.61
N LYS A 259 7.50 -6.30 12.97
CA LYS A 259 8.57 -5.53 13.66
C LYS A 259 8.39 -5.56 15.16
#